data_14aab6b904157dcb335212381db3b363
#
_entry.id   14aab6b904157dcb335212381db3b363
#
_cell.length_a   1.000
_cell.length_b   1.000
_cell.length_c   1.000
_cell.angle_alpha   90.00
_cell.angle_beta   90.00
_cell.angle_gamma   90.00
#
_symmetry.space_group_name_H-M   'P 1'
#
loop_
_entity.id
_entity.type
_entity.pdbx_description
1 polymer ?
#
loop_
_entity_poly.entity_id
_entity_poly.type
_entity_poly.pdbx_seq_one_letter_code
_entity_poly.pdbx_strand_id
1 'polypeptide(L)'
;MTIFDNKVSSDREKFRASYQSKKPFKYLIIDNALKDSLAHEIHDEYPNITDGEWDGTTYLDQKNKFQKTIFEKNSLIQNVFDELNSETFLEWLNFITEIEEPLIADPTLSGGGLHQSLNGAFLNVHVDFNIHPKTRLHRRLNILIYMNKDWKDEYEGHLELWEIDDEHKNLLEKISPKFNRLVLFETNEISFHGHPKPLN
;
A
#
# COMPACT_ATOMS: atom_id res chain seq x y z
N MET A 1 -11.09 -0.84 -14.93
CA MET A 1 -9.95 -0.19 -14.24
C MET A 1 -9.72 1.20 -14.83
N THR A 2 -10.60 2.13 -14.46
CA THR A 2 -10.68 3.46 -15.09
C THR A 2 -9.61 4.44 -14.62
N ILE A 3 -9.12 4.28 -13.40
CA ILE A 3 -8.10 5.14 -12.79
C ILE A 3 -6.66 4.74 -13.14
N PHE A 4 -6.44 3.49 -13.57
CA PHE A 4 -5.11 2.97 -13.83
C PHE A 4 -4.60 3.31 -15.23
N ASP A 5 -3.27 3.41 -15.36
CA ASP A 5 -2.62 3.45 -16.67
C ASP A 5 -2.92 2.16 -17.46
N ASN A 6 -3.00 2.27 -18.77
CA ASN A 6 -3.34 1.13 -19.65
C ASN A 6 -2.38 -0.05 -19.48
N LYS A 7 -1.12 0.20 -19.16
CA LYS A 7 -0.11 -0.85 -18.95
C LYS A 7 -0.46 -1.78 -17.78
N VAL A 8 -1.22 -1.30 -16.77
CA VAL A 8 -1.62 -2.14 -15.62
C VAL A 8 -2.47 -3.31 -16.10
N SER A 9 -3.27 -3.11 -17.16
CA SER A 9 -4.04 -4.17 -17.80
C SER A 9 -3.26 -4.90 -18.90
N SER A 10 -2.55 -4.16 -19.78
CA SER A 10 -1.85 -4.77 -20.92
C SER A 10 -0.69 -5.66 -20.52
N ASP A 11 0.04 -5.30 -19.46
CA ASP A 11 1.23 -6.02 -19.00
C ASP A 11 0.93 -7.02 -17.86
N ARG A 12 -0.33 -7.36 -17.65
CA ARG A 12 -0.76 -8.19 -16.51
C ARG A 12 -0.02 -9.54 -16.42
N GLU A 13 0.32 -10.19 -17.56
CA GLU A 13 1.09 -11.43 -17.57
C GLU A 13 2.52 -11.23 -17.04
N LYS A 14 3.14 -10.12 -17.42
CA LYS A 14 4.47 -9.73 -16.92
C LYS A 14 4.43 -9.46 -15.42
N PHE A 15 3.40 -8.75 -14.94
CA PHE A 15 3.22 -8.47 -13.53
C PHE A 15 2.96 -9.73 -12.72
N ARG A 16 2.14 -10.65 -13.23
CA ARG A 16 1.93 -11.98 -12.65
C ARG A 16 3.26 -12.73 -12.52
N ALA A 17 4.01 -12.86 -13.61
CA ALA A 17 5.31 -13.53 -13.59
C ALA A 17 6.29 -12.89 -12.59
N SER A 18 6.34 -11.55 -12.53
CA SER A 18 7.16 -10.82 -11.56
C SER A 18 6.74 -11.11 -10.12
N TYR A 19 5.44 -11.02 -9.81
CA TYR A 19 4.88 -11.30 -8.48
C TYR A 19 5.19 -12.74 -8.05
N GLN A 20 4.89 -13.73 -8.93
CA GLN A 20 5.08 -15.14 -8.64
C GLN A 20 6.55 -15.55 -8.45
N SER A 21 7.50 -14.82 -9.03
CA SER A 21 8.92 -15.09 -8.89
C SER A 21 9.52 -14.74 -7.53
N LYS A 22 8.84 -13.92 -6.73
CA LYS A 22 9.36 -13.40 -5.46
C LYS A 22 9.34 -14.45 -4.34
N LYS A 23 10.34 -14.39 -3.47
CA LYS A 23 10.53 -15.26 -2.30
C LYS A 23 11.08 -14.42 -1.13
N PRO A 24 10.83 -14.77 0.12
CA PRO A 24 10.01 -15.88 0.64
C PRO A 24 8.50 -15.60 0.55
N PHE A 25 8.08 -14.33 0.43
CA PHE A 25 6.69 -13.93 0.17
C PHE A 25 6.59 -13.10 -1.10
N LYS A 26 5.38 -12.97 -1.63
CA LYS A 26 5.13 -12.36 -2.93
C LYS A 26 4.97 -10.84 -2.82
N TYR A 27 5.55 -10.12 -3.77
CA TYR A 27 5.32 -8.68 -3.93
C TYR A 27 5.51 -8.22 -5.38
N LEU A 28 4.94 -7.05 -5.69
CA LEU A 28 5.01 -6.42 -7.01
C LEU A 28 5.16 -4.91 -6.84
N ILE A 29 5.98 -4.30 -7.68
CA ILE A 29 6.17 -2.84 -7.76
C ILE A 29 5.79 -2.40 -9.17
N ILE A 30 4.90 -1.41 -9.28
CA ILE A 30 4.49 -0.81 -10.56
C ILE A 30 4.68 0.70 -10.47
N ASP A 31 5.62 1.24 -11.25
CA ASP A 31 5.79 2.69 -11.38
C ASP A 31 4.74 3.27 -12.32
N ASN A 32 4.30 4.50 -12.07
CA ASN A 32 3.26 5.21 -12.83
C ASN A 32 2.00 4.34 -13.00
N ALA A 33 1.49 3.79 -11.90
CA ALA A 33 0.37 2.85 -11.92
C ALA A 33 -0.97 3.51 -12.28
N LEU A 34 -1.21 4.72 -11.83
CA LEU A 34 -2.39 5.52 -12.19
C LEU A 34 -2.14 6.31 -13.47
N LYS A 35 -3.21 6.70 -14.15
CA LYS A 35 -3.13 7.69 -15.22
C LYS A 35 -2.45 8.95 -14.70
N ASP A 36 -1.51 9.50 -15.45
CA ASP A 36 -0.64 10.58 -14.98
C ASP A 36 -1.42 11.82 -14.52
N SER A 37 -2.37 12.30 -15.32
CA SER A 37 -3.22 13.44 -14.94
C SER A 37 -3.98 13.20 -13.65
N LEU A 38 -4.55 12.00 -13.50
CA LEU A 38 -5.30 11.62 -12.30
C LEU A 38 -4.41 11.52 -11.06
N ALA A 39 -3.19 10.99 -11.20
CA ALA A 39 -2.24 10.95 -10.10
C ALA A 39 -1.89 12.36 -9.60
N HIS A 40 -1.75 13.33 -10.52
CA HIS A 40 -1.53 14.73 -10.16
C HIS A 40 -2.74 15.34 -9.45
N GLU A 41 -3.96 15.10 -9.94
CA GLU A 41 -5.20 15.57 -9.31
C GLU A 41 -5.35 15.00 -7.89
N ILE A 42 -5.12 13.69 -7.70
CA ILE A 42 -5.15 13.04 -6.37
C ILE A 42 -4.13 13.67 -5.43
N HIS A 43 -2.91 13.93 -5.90
CA HIS A 43 -1.90 14.58 -5.07
C HIS A 43 -2.31 15.98 -4.66
N ASP A 44 -2.89 16.77 -5.58
CA ASP A 44 -3.25 18.15 -5.33
C ASP A 44 -4.50 18.26 -4.43
N GLU A 45 -5.40 17.27 -4.47
CA GLU A 45 -6.56 17.12 -3.57
C GLU A 45 -6.25 16.36 -2.27
N TYR A 46 -5.00 15.88 -2.09
CA TYR A 46 -4.64 15.13 -0.89
C TYR A 46 -4.80 16.01 0.34
N PRO A 47 -5.64 15.62 1.31
CA PRO A 47 -5.98 16.50 2.43
C PRO A 47 -4.75 16.75 3.31
N ASN A 48 -4.59 18.00 3.75
CA ASN A 48 -3.55 18.34 4.69
C ASN A 48 -3.85 17.71 6.06
N ILE A 49 -2.82 17.41 6.84
CA ILE A 49 -2.97 16.85 8.19
C ILE A 49 -3.76 17.75 9.12
N THR A 50 -3.77 19.06 8.84
CA THR A 50 -4.56 20.06 9.57
C THR A 50 -6.02 20.10 9.13
N ASP A 51 -6.37 19.43 8.04
CA ASP A 51 -7.69 19.51 7.41
C ASP A 51 -8.52 18.27 7.75
N GLY A 52 -9.39 18.45 8.74
CA GLY A 52 -10.31 17.42 9.19
C GLY A 52 -9.71 16.43 10.19
N GLU A 53 -10.42 15.33 10.38
CA GLU A 53 -10.08 14.33 11.39
C GLU A 53 -9.08 13.32 10.81
N TRP A 54 -7.88 13.30 11.37
CA TRP A 54 -6.87 12.29 11.15
C TRP A 54 -6.67 11.51 12.46
N ASP A 55 -6.71 10.20 12.37
CA ASP A 55 -6.34 9.33 13.47
C ASP A 55 -4.82 9.23 13.52
N GLY A 56 -4.22 9.87 14.54
CA GLY A 56 -2.79 9.79 14.81
C GLY A 56 -2.52 8.98 16.06
N THR A 57 -1.77 7.92 15.95
CA THR A 57 -1.40 7.10 17.09
C THR A 57 0.12 7.00 17.18
N THR A 58 0.65 7.28 18.38
CA THR A 58 2.05 7.04 18.71
C THR A 58 2.11 5.83 19.62
N TYR A 59 2.75 4.77 19.13
CA TYR A 59 3.07 3.57 19.89
C TYR A 59 4.60 3.41 19.98
N LEU A 60 5.06 2.42 20.73
CA LEU A 60 6.48 2.06 20.79
C LEU A 60 7.04 1.72 19.40
N ASP A 61 6.18 1.20 18.51
CA ASP A 61 6.56 0.69 17.20
C ASP A 61 6.32 1.68 16.05
N GLN A 62 5.65 2.83 16.32
CA GLN A 62 5.41 3.87 15.30
C GLN A 62 5.32 5.26 15.92
N LYS A 63 5.67 6.27 15.12
CA LYS A 63 5.62 7.67 15.51
C LYS A 63 5.24 8.55 14.33
N ASN A 64 4.53 9.65 14.61
CA ASN A 64 4.17 10.70 13.63
C ASN A 64 3.51 10.15 12.33
N LYS A 65 2.77 9.05 12.45
CA LYS A 65 2.01 8.45 11.37
C LYS A 65 0.52 8.66 11.62
N PHE A 66 -0.17 9.12 10.59
CA PHE A 66 -1.59 9.48 10.63
C PHE A 66 -2.35 8.71 9.55
N GLN A 67 -3.61 8.42 9.84
CA GLN A 67 -4.51 7.68 8.97
C GLN A 67 -5.86 8.40 8.85
N LYS A 68 -6.48 8.33 7.68
CA LYS A 68 -7.84 8.83 7.44
C LYS A 68 -8.60 7.83 6.58
N THR A 69 -9.75 7.37 7.07
CA THR A 69 -10.59 6.35 6.41
C THR A 69 -11.97 6.88 6.01
N ILE A 70 -12.29 8.10 6.37
CA ILE A 70 -13.57 8.75 6.05
C ILE A 70 -13.31 9.87 5.05
N PHE A 71 -13.97 9.81 3.92
CA PHE A 71 -13.85 10.76 2.82
C PHE A 71 -15.17 11.44 2.51
N GLU A 72 -15.10 12.61 1.89
CA GLU A 72 -16.26 13.28 1.37
C GLU A 72 -16.90 12.44 0.25
N LYS A 73 -18.22 12.29 0.30
CA LYS A 73 -18.95 11.49 -0.67
C LYS A 73 -18.78 12.06 -2.09
N ASN A 74 -18.50 11.18 -3.04
CA ASN A 74 -18.22 11.52 -4.45
C ASN A 74 -16.95 12.37 -4.66
N SER A 75 -16.07 12.48 -3.66
CA SER A 75 -14.76 13.09 -3.87
C SER A 75 -13.88 12.22 -4.77
N LEU A 76 -12.85 12.82 -5.36
CA LEU A 76 -11.86 12.06 -6.14
C LEU A 76 -11.24 10.95 -5.32
N ILE A 77 -10.87 11.22 -4.07
CA ILE A 77 -10.29 10.24 -3.14
C ILE A 77 -11.26 9.07 -2.92
N GLN A 78 -12.56 9.34 -2.64
CA GLN A 78 -13.56 8.27 -2.49
C GLN A 78 -13.64 7.40 -3.74
N ASN A 79 -13.69 8.02 -4.94
CA ASN A 79 -13.76 7.30 -6.21
C ASN A 79 -12.54 6.39 -6.44
N VAL A 80 -11.34 6.79 -5.99
CA VAL A 80 -10.14 5.95 -6.03
C VAL A 80 -10.32 4.69 -5.18
N PHE A 81 -10.79 4.84 -3.94
CA PHE A 81 -11.04 3.69 -3.07
C PHE A 81 -12.18 2.80 -3.58
N ASP A 82 -13.21 3.37 -4.18
CA ASP A 82 -14.28 2.62 -4.81
C ASP A 82 -13.76 1.78 -5.99
N GLU A 83 -12.88 2.33 -6.82
CA GLU A 83 -12.24 1.57 -7.90
C GLU A 83 -11.32 0.47 -7.38
N LEU A 84 -10.53 0.73 -6.32
CA LEU A 84 -9.67 -0.28 -5.67
C LEU A 84 -10.48 -1.42 -5.04
N ASN A 85 -11.74 -1.19 -4.71
CA ASN A 85 -12.67 -2.19 -4.20
C ASN A 85 -13.61 -2.74 -5.30
N SER A 86 -13.43 -2.33 -6.56
CA SER A 86 -14.29 -2.78 -7.67
C SER A 86 -14.03 -4.24 -8.03
N GLU A 87 -15.06 -4.93 -8.52
CA GLU A 87 -14.97 -6.30 -9.02
C GLU A 87 -13.85 -6.45 -10.06
N THR A 88 -13.77 -5.52 -11.01
CA THR A 88 -12.73 -5.53 -12.07
C THR A 88 -11.31 -5.45 -11.51
N PHE A 89 -11.09 -4.67 -10.45
CA PHE A 89 -9.76 -4.60 -9.84
C PHE A 89 -9.47 -5.83 -8.98
N LEU A 90 -10.45 -6.36 -8.27
CA LEU A 90 -10.32 -7.60 -7.51
C LEU A 90 -10.04 -8.80 -8.42
N GLU A 91 -10.67 -8.89 -9.59
CA GLU A 91 -10.37 -9.91 -10.60
C GLU A 91 -8.93 -9.77 -11.13
N TRP A 92 -8.47 -8.54 -11.35
CA TRP A 92 -7.07 -8.30 -11.73
C TRP A 92 -6.10 -8.76 -10.62
N LEU A 93 -6.40 -8.48 -9.36
CA LEU A 93 -5.61 -8.95 -8.22
C LEU A 93 -5.60 -10.49 -8.14
N ASN A 94 -6.74 -11.15 -8.27
CA ASN A 94 -6.81 -12.61 -8.32
C ASN A 94 -5.94 -13.18 -9.45
N PHE A 95 -5.99 -12.57 -10.63
CA PHE A 95 -5.16 -12.96 -11.76
C PHE A 95 -3.64 -12.84 -11.47
N ILE A 96 -3.21 -11.72 -10.86
CA ILE A 96 -1.80 -11.48 -10.53
C ILE A 96 -1.31 -12.42 -9.44
N THR A 97 -2.13 -12.59 -8.39
CA THR A 97 -1.72 -13.28 -7.17
C THR A 97 -1.93 -14.79 -7.21
N GLU A 98 -2.78 -15.26 -8.12
CA GLU A 98 -3.21 -16.68 -8.21
C GLU A 98 -3.80 -17.19 -6.87
N ILE A 99 -4.39 -16.29 -6.07
CA ILE A 99 -5.15 -16.67 -4.87
C ILE A 99 -6.41 -17.41 -5.35
N GLU A 100 -6.59 -18.66 -4.89
CA GLU A 100 -7.68 -19.52 -5.34
C GLU A 100 -9.06 -18.99 -4.94
N GLU A 101 -9.17 -18.44 -3.71
CA GLU A 101 -10.43 -17.89 -3.25
C GLU A 101 -10.67 -16.49 -3.83
N PRO A 102 -11.92 -16.13 -4.13
CA PRO A 102 -12.26 -14.79 -4.59
C PRO A 102 -11.87 -13.74 -3.55
N LEU A 103 -11.14 -12.71 -3.97
CA LEU A 103 -10.88 -11.56 -3.13
C LEU A 103 -12.16 -10.77 -2.91
N ILE A 104 -12.35 -10.26 -1.70
CA ILE A 104 -13.53 -9.52 -1.28
C ILE A 104 -13.11 -8.10 -0.91
N ALA A 105 -13.89 -7.12 -1.37
CA ALA A 105 -13.70 -5.72 -1.04
C ALA A 105 -13.78 -5.46 0.48
N ASP A 106 -12.96 -4.53 0.97
CA ASP A 106 -13.11 -3.98 2.33
C ASP A 106 -13.53 -2.51 2.28
N PRO A 107 -14.83 -2.21 2.22
CA PRO A 107 -15.31 -0.84 2.21
C PRO A 107 -15.09 -0.11 3.56
N THR A 108 -14.69 -0.85 4.61
CA THR A 108 -14.39 -0.25 5.92
C THR A 108 -12.96 0.27 6.02
N LEU A 109 -12.11 -0.07 5.04
CA LEU A 109 -10.69 0.28 4.98
C LEU A 109 -9.94 -0.02 6.29
N SER A 110 -10.23 -1.19 6.90
CA SER A 110 -9.62 -1.57 8.19
C SER A 110 -8.09 -1.74 8.05
N GLY A 111 -7.33 -0.83 8.68
CA GLY A 111 -5.88 -0.71 8.54
C GLY A 111 -5.41 -0.11 7.21
N GLY A 112 -6.34 0.41 6.40
CA GLY A 112 -6.10 1.09 5.12
C GLY A 112 -6.51 2.56 5.15
N GLY A 113 -6.80 3.15 4.00
CA GLY A 113 -7.16 4.56 3.84
C GLY A 113 -5.98 5.43 3.41
N LEU A 114 -6.12 6.74 3.59
CA LEU A 114 -4.99 7.66 3.41
C LEU A 114 -4.06 7.58 4.60
N HIS A 115 -2.77 7.58 4.31
CA HIS A 115 -1.71 7.62 5.32
C HIS A 115 -0.81 8.80 5.08
N GLN A 116 -0.48 9.53 6.14
CA GLN A 116 0.49 10.61 6.12
C GLN A 116 1.51 10.43 7.24
N SER A 117 2.78 10.56 6.89
CA SER A 117 3.90 10.50 7.83
C SER A 117 4.62 11.85 7.85
N LEU A 118 4.88 12.39 9.03
CA LEU A 118 5.59 13.66 9.20
C LEU A 118 7.07 13.41 9.51
N ASN A 119 7.85 14.49 9.52
CA ASN A 119 9.27 14.44 9.89
C ASN A 119 9.47 13.69 11.21
N GLY A 120 10.48 12.82 11.26
CA GLY A 120 10.75 11.93 12.37
C GLY A 120 9.82 10.72 12.47
N ALA A 121 8.92 10.52 11.50
CA ALA A 121 8.05 9.35 11.46
C ALA A 121 8.83 8.07 11.18
N PHE A 122 8.46 7.01 11.85
CA PHE A 122 8.93 5.65 11.58
C PHE A 122 7.84 4.63 11.87
N LEU A 123 8.00 3.45 11.30
CA LEU A 123 7.22 2.27 11.59
C LEU A 123 8.18 1.08 11.64
N ASN A 124 8.34 0.48 12.82
CA ASN A 124 9.22 -0.67 12.98
C ASN A 124 8.80 -1.84 12.09
N VAL A 125 9.76 -2.70 11.79
CA VAL A 125 9.51 -3.90 10.99
C VAL A 125 8.57 -4.82 11.77
N HIS A 126 7.46 -5.20 11.15
CA HIS A 126 6.37 -5.98 11.73
C HIS A 126 5.69 -6.84 10.66
N VAL A 127 4.78 -7.70 11.06
CA VAL A 127 3.75 -8.31 10.22
C VAL A 127 2.41 -7.69 10.56
N ASP A 128 1.55 -7.54 9.56
CA ASP A 128 0.19 -7.04 9.78
C ASP A 128 -0.72 -8.10 10.43
N PHE A 129 -1.86 -7.64 10.96
CA PHE A 129 -2.88 -8.57 11.40
C PHE A 129 -3.43 -9.36 10.19
N ASN A 130 -3.59 -10.68 10.36
CA ASN A 130 -4.02 -11.58 9.30
C ASN A 130 -5.54 -11.78 9.25
N ILE A 131 -6.27 -11.41 10.33
CA ILE A 131 -7.73 -11.58 10.42
C ILE A 131 -8.40 -10.23 10.57
N HIS A 132 -9.29 -9.90 9.64
CA HIS A 132 -10.05 -8.67 9.69
C HIS A 132 -10.93 -8.64 10.96
N PRO A 133 -10.88 -7.55 11.76
CA PRO A 133 -11.47 -7.53 13.09
C PRO A 133 -13.00 -7.70 13.10
N LYS A 134 -13.69 -7.19 12.08
CA LYS A 134 -15.16 -7.25 11.98
C LYS A 134 -15.66 -8.44 11.18
N THR A 135 -15.16 -8.63 9.97
CA THR A 135 -15.65 -9.68 9.05
C THR A 135 -15.09 -11.07 9.34
N ARG A 136 -13.99 -11.16 10.09
CA ARG A 136 -13.24 -12.39 10.39
C ARG A 136 -12.66 -13.08 9.15
N LEU A 137 -12.65 -12.40 8.02
CA LEU A 137 -11.99 -12.86 6.81
C LEU A 137 -10.46 -12.70 6.93
N HIS A 138 -9.73 -13.51 6.19
CA HIS A 138 -8.28 -13.38 6.09
C HIS A 138 -7.90 -12.15 5.26
N ARG A 139 -7.03 -11.29 5.81
CA ARG A 139 -6.35 -10.24 5.05
C ARG A 139 -5.29 -10.92 4.20
N ARG A 140 -5.38 -10.77 2.89
CA ARG A 140 -4.53 -11.50 1.95
C ARG A 140 -3.46 -10.61 1.31
N LEU A 141 -3.78 -9.33 1.12
CA LEU A 141 -2.94 -8.41 0.36
C LEU A 141 -2.89 -7.03 1.01
N ASN A 142 -1.75 -6.40 0.89
CA ASN A 142 -1.55 -4.97 1.06
C ASN A 142 -1.31 -4.30 -0.28
N ILE A 143 -1.96 -3.14 -0.48
CA ILE A 143 -1.74 -2.28 -1.64
C ILE A 143 -1.42 -0.88 -1.14
N LEU A 144 -0.29 -0.35 -1.56
CA LEU A 144 0.15 1.01 -1.28
C LEU A 144 0.29 1.76 -2.61
N ILE A 145 -0.24 2.97 -2.70
CA ILE A 145 0.00 3.87 -3.82
C ILE A 145 0.61 5.14 -3.25
N TYR A 146 1.88 5.38 -3.58
CA TYR A 146 2.63 6.52 -3.08
C TYR A 146 2.37 7.77 -3.90
N MET A 147 2.16 8.89 -3.22
CA MET A 147 1.83 10.18 -3.82
C MET A 147 2.89 11.26 -3.56
N ASN A 148 4.14 10.87 -3.25
CA ASN A 148 5.22 11.81 -2.90
C ASN A 148 5.93 12.32 -4.15
N LYS A 149 5.65 13.53 -4.58
CA LYS A 149 6.41 14.22 -5.65
C LYS A 149 7.83 14.53 -5.18
N ASP A 150 8.78 14.51 -6.10
CA ASP A 150 10.19 14.90 -5.88
C ASP A 150 10.88 14.16 -4.72
N TRP A 151 10.47 12.91 -4.45
CA TRP A 151 11.07 12.10 -3.39
C TRP A 151 12.56 11.88 -3.61
N LYS A 152 13.36 12.05 -2.55
CA LYS A 152 14.79 11.79 -2.55
C LYS A 152 15.13 10.74 -1.51
N ASP A 153 16.13 9.91 -1.81
CA ASP A 153 16.54 8.81 -0.91
C ASP A 153 17.03 9.32 0.46
N GLU A 154 17.56 10.54 0.52
CA GLU A 154 17.99 11.20 1.76
C GLU A 154 16.85 11.53 2.73
N TYR A 155 15.60 11.51 2.26
CA TYR A 155 14.41 11.70 3.10
C TYR A 155 14.03 10.45 3.89
N GLU A 156 14.68 9.30 3.61
CA GLU A 156 14.39 8.00 4.20
C GLU A 156 12.90 7.59 4.05
N GLY A 157 12.33 6.80 4.94
CA GLY A 157 10.92 6.35 4.85
C GLY A 157 10.67 5.35 3.73
N HIS A 158 11.70 4.70 3.22
CA HIS A 158 11.57 3.60 2.28
C HIS A 158 10.74 2.47 2.91
N LEU A 159 9.84 1.87 2.15
CA LEU A 159 9.27 0.59 2.55
C LEU A 159 10.35 -0.48 2.44
N GLU A 160 10.64 -1.11 3.55
CA GLU A 160 11.57 -2.23 3.62
C GLU A 160 10.79 -3.54 3.77
N LEU A 161 11.12 -4.52 2.93
CA LEU A 161 10.61 -5.88 3.01
C LEU A 161 11.72 -6.77 3.54
N TRP A 162 11.41 -7.62 4.53
CA TRP A 162 12.40 -8.39 5.25
C TRP A 162 12.07 -9.88 5.29
N GLU A 163 13.09 -10.71 5.18
CA GLU A 163 13.06 -12.10 5.58
C GLU A 163 13.61 -12.22 7.00
N ILE A 164 12.80 -12.74 7.90
CA ILE A 164 13.17 -12.90 9.31
C ILE A 164 12.81 -14.31 9.74
N ASP A 165 13.79 -15.04 10.24
CA ASP A 165 13.66 -16.31 10.91
C ASP A 165 14.44 -16.30 12.24
N ASP A 166 14.57 -17.43 12.92
CA ASP A 166 15.24 -17.55 14.23
C ASP A 166 16.73 -17.21 14.16
N GLU A 167 17.38 -17.34 13.01
CA GLU A 167 18.83 -17.21 12.85
C GLU A 167 19.22 -15.99 12.00
N HIS A 168 18.32 -15.49 11.12
CA HIS A 168 18.64 -14.48 10.11
C HIS A 168 17.64 -13.36 10.05
N LYS A 169 18.16 -12.18 9.73
CA LYS A 169 17.37 -10.98 9.39
C LYS A 169 17.97 -10.33 8.14
N ASN A 170 17.35 -10.62 7.00
CA ASN A 170 17.82 -10.17 5.70
C ASN A 170 16.87 -9.14 5.08
N LEU A 171 17.40 -8.00 4.66
CA LEU A 171 16.65 -7.04 3.85
C LEU A 171 16.48 -7.60 2.43
N LEU A 172 15.23 -7.86 2.02
CA LEU A 172 14.89 -8.36 0.70
C LEU A 172 14.82 -7.26 -0.33
N GLU A 173 14.14 -6.16 0.04
CA GLU A 173 13.88 -5.06 -0.87
C GLU A 173 13.76 -3.75 -0.09
N LYS A 174 14.29 -2.67 -0.65
CA LYS A 174 14.17 -1.31 -0.14
C LYS A 174 13.48 -0.46 -1.20
N ILE A 175 12.22 -0.10 -0.98
CA ILE A 175 11.33 0.51 -1.96
C ILE A 175 11.17 1.99 -1.65
N SER A 176 11.68 2.86 -2.52
CA SER A 176 11.47 4.31 -2.42
C SER A 176 9.98 4.63 -2.63
N PRO A 177 9.35 5.42 -1.75
CA PRO A 177 7.93 5.78 -1.84
C PRO A 177 7.68 6.89 -2.88
N LYS A 178 8.04 6.64 -4.13
CA LYS A 178 7.97 7.60 -5.24
C LYS A 178 6.55 7.86 -5.68
N PHE A 179 6.33 9.06 -6.21
CA PHE A 179 5.06 9.47 -6.79
C PHE A 179 4.52 8.44 -7.81
N ASN A 180 3.23 8.14 -7.71
CA ASN A 180 2.50 7.22 -8.58
C ASN A 180 3.10 5.80 -8.65
N ARG A 181 3.75 5.35 -7.57
CA ARG A 181 4.24 3.97 -7.42
C ARG A 181 3.23 3.15 -6.63
N LEU A 182 2.79 2.03 -7.23
CA LEU A 182 2.00 1.01 -6.55
C LEU A 182 2.93 -0.10 -6.05
N VAL A 183 2.73 -0.50 -4.81
CA VAL A 183 3.35 -1.69 -4.22
C VAL A 183 2.24 -2.62 -3.73
N LEU A 184 2.28 -3.86 -4.19
CA LEU A 184 1.40 -4.94 -3.78
C LEU A 184 2.23 -6.01 -3.08
N PHE A 185 1.82 -6.51 -1.92
CA PHE A 185 2.47 -7.64 -1.28
C PHE A 185 1.49 -8.50 -0.47
N GLU A 186 1.86 -9.78 -0.30
CA GLU A 186 1.11 -10.72 0.53
C GLU A 186 1.09 -10.29 1.99
N THR A 187 -0.04 -10.53 2.66
CA THR A 187 -0.16 -10.41 4.11
C THR A 187 -0.26 -11.82 4.73
N ASN A 188 0.78 -12.20 5.45
CA ASN A 188 0.90 -13.48 6.13
C ASN A 188 1.88 -13.38 7.32
N GLU A 189 2.19 -14.50 7.97
CA GLU A 189 3.04 -14.54 9.17
C GLU A 189 4.53 -14.29 8.91
N ILE A 190 4.96 -14.27 7.64
CA ILE A 190 6.36 -14.06 7.24
C ILE A 190 6.58 -12.79 6.41
N SER A 191 5.53 -12.02 6.11
CA SER A 191 5.61 -10.80 5.31
C SER A 191 6.05 -9.59 6.15
N PHE A 192 7.25 -9.68 6.73
CA PHE A 192 7.81 -8.62 7.55
C PHE A 192 8.09 -7.37 6.71
N HIS A 193 7.58 -6.24 7.16
CA HIS A 193 7.76 -4.97 6.46
C HIS A 193 7.72 -3.77 7.42
N GLY A 194 8.19 -2.61 6.97
CA GLY A 194 8.18 -1.37 7.75
C GLY A 194 8.98 -0.27 7.07
N HIS A 195 9.11 0.86 7.76
CA HIS A 195 10.09 1.91 7.45
C HIS A 195 10.77 2.34 8.76
N PRO A 196 11.72 1.51 9.24
CA PRO A 196 12.28 1.66 10.60
C PRO A 196 13.17 2.90 10.76
N LYS A 197 13.69 3.44 9.67
CA LYS A 197 14.45 4.69 9.71
C LYS A 197 13.50 5.88 9.74
N PRO A 198 13.69 6.81 10.70
CA PRO A 198 12.90 8.03 10.76
C PRO A 198 13.02 8.86 9.48
N LEU A 199 11.90 9.46 9.07
CA LEU A 199 11.87 10.45 8.00
C LEU A 199 12.67 11.70 8.38
N ASN A 200 13.46 12.22 7.44
CA ASN A 200 14.24 13.45 7.59
C ASN A 200 13.53 14.64 6.94
#